data_336969cce9c5a7112b2e7fc7980f38c6
#
_entry.id   336969cce9c5a7112b2e7fc7980f38c6
#
_cell.length_a   1.000
_cell.length_b   1.000
_cell.length_c   1.000
_cell.angle_alpha   90.00
_cell.angle_beta   90.00
_cell.angle_gamma   90.00
#
_symmetry.space_group_name_H-M   'P 1'
#
loop_
_entity.id
_entity.type
_entity.pdbx_description
1 polymer ?
#
loop_
_entity_poly.entity_id
_entity_poly.type
_entity_poly.pdbx_seq_one_letter_code
_entity_poly.pdbx_strand_id
1 'polypeptide(L)'
;MDKIKMTTPIVEMDGDEMTRILWQMIKDNLLLPHIDLKTEYYDLGLKYRDQTDDQVTVDSANATKKYKVAVKCATITPNADRVKEYDLKEMWKSPNGTIRAILDGTVFRAPIVVKGIDPCVKSWKKPITIARHAYGDVYKGAEMKIPGAGKVELVYTAEDGSEARETVHTFKGAGIVQGMHNLNNSIESFAKSCFKYALDTKQDLWFSSKDTISKKYDHTFKDIFQEIFEKDYKAQFEEAGITYFYTLIDDAVARVMKSEGGYIWACKNYDGDVMSDMISSAFGSLAMMTSVLVSPEGDFEYEAAHGTVQRHYYNHLKGQETSTNSVATIFAWTGALRKRGELDGNSELAVFADKLEKATIDTIEAGEMTKDLAIITTLPNPTVLNSEDFIKAVAKRL
;
A
#
# COMPACT_ATOMS: atom_id res chain seq x y z
N MET A 1 11.36 22.16 -24.72
CA MET A 1 12.35 21.88 -23.68
C MET A 1 12.92 20.49 -23.91
N ASP A 2 14.20 20.29 -23.65
CA ASP A 2 14.76 18.95 -23.72
C ASP A 2 14.15 18.11 -22.62
N LYS A 3 13.86 16.82 -22.92
CA LYS A 3 13.29 15.90 -21.92
C LYS A 3 14.35 15.53 -20.88
N ILE A 4 13.91 15.37 -19.63
CA ILE A 4 14.76 14.85 -18.55
C ILE A 4 15.17 13.44 -18.89
N LYS A 5 16.47 13.16 -18.92
CA LYS A 5 17.01 11.83 -19.28
C LYS A 5 17.09 10.93 -18.05
N MET A 6 16.63 9.72 -18.17
CA MET A 6 16.83 8.66 -17.19
C MET A 6 18.00 7.76 -17.60
N THR A 7 18.80 7.33 -16.62
CA THR A 7 19.91 6.38 -16.81
C THR A 7 19.45 4.96 -16.47
N THR A 8 18.89 4.77 -15.31
CA THR A 8 18.39 3.47 -14.82
C THR A 8 16.88 3.37 -14.99
N PRO A 9 16.34 2.25 -15.43
CA PRO A 9 14.90 2.10 -15.59
C PRO A 9 14.17 2.00 -14.22
N ILE A 10 12.88 2.37 -14.23
CA ILE A 10 11.91 2.00 -13.20
C ILE A 10 11.23 0.70 -13.67
N VAL A 11 11.01 -0.24 -12.77
CA VAL A 11 10.17 -1.41 -13.05
C VAL A 11 8.72 -0.95 -13.14
N GLU A 12 8.15 -1.03 -14.33
CA GLU A 12 6.75 -0.67 -14.58
C GLU A 12 5.89 -1.92 -14.58
N MET A 13 4.99 -2.02 -13.61
CA MET A 13 4.02 -3.11 -13.47
C MET A 13 2.64 -2.59 -13.88
N ASP A 14 2.23 -2.86 -15.12
CA ASP A 14 0.91 -2.49 -15.62
C ASP A 14 -0.19 -3.37 -15.00
N GLY A 15 -1.44 -2.96 -15.08
CA GLY A 15 -2.52 -3.61 -14.35
C GLY A 15 -3.78 -3.84 -15.19
N ASP A 16 -4.94 -3.65 -14.56
CA ASP A 16 -6.23 -4.02 -15.11
C ASP A 16 -7.23 -2.86 -15.16
N GLU A 17 -8.25 -3.04 -15.98
CA GLU A 17 -9.50 -2.30 -16.02
C GLU A 17 -9.30 -0.77 -16.14
N MET A 18 -10.09 0.04 -15.39
CA MET A 18 -10.05 1.51 -15.52
C MET A 18 -8.71 2.09 -15.11
N THR A 19 -8.02 1.47 -14.15
CA THR A 19 -6.71 1.95 -13.71
C THR A 19 -5.64 1.80 -14.79
N ARG A 20 -5.69 0.76 -15.64
CA ARG A 20 -4.82 0.62 -16.81
C ARG A 20 -5.04 1.74 -17.84
N ILE A 21 -6.28 2.15 -18.04
CA ILE A 21 -6.62 3.27 -18.93
C ILE A 21 -6.04 4.57 -18.38
N LEU A 22 -6.26 4.85 -17.09
CA LEU A 22 -5.69 6.02 -16.43
C LEU A 22 -4.15 6.01 -16.44
N TRP A 23 -3.55 4.84 -16.29
CA TRP A 23 -2.10 4.64 -16.33
C TRP A 23 -1.51 5.14 -17.64
N GLN A 24 -2.10 4.73 -18.75
CA GLN A 24 -1.66 5.18 -20.06
C GLN A 24 -1.90 6.69 -20.26
N MET A 25 -3.07 7.22 -19.84
CA MET A 25 -3.35 8.65 -19.93
C MET A 25 -2.34 9.50 -19.14
N ILE A 26 -1.93 9.05 -17.95
CA ILE A 26 -0.91 9.71 -17.12
C ILE A 26 0.44 9.71 -17.83
N LYS A 27 0.86 8.58 -18.37
CA LYS A 27 2.11 8.48 -19.15
C LYS A 27 2.10 9.46 -20.33
N ASP A 28 1.05 9.43 -21.13
CA ASP A 28 0.97 10.21 -22.36
C ASP A 28 0.89 11.71 -22.14
N ASN A 29 0.17 12.16 -21.10
CA ASN A 29 -0.11 13.58 -20.89
C ASN A 29 0.81 14.24 -19.86
N LEU A 30 1.33 13.49 -18.87
CA LEU A 30 2.07 14.06 -17.74
C LEU A 30 3.54 13.66 -17.69
N LEU A 31 3.92 12.47 -18.20
CA LEU A 31 5.29 11.98 -18.09
C LEU A 31 6.08 12.08 -19.38
N LEU A 32 5.61 11.44 -20.44
CA LEU A 32 6.32 11.34 -21.73
C LEU A 32 6.59 12.70 -22.41
N PRO A 33 5.78 13.77 -22.21
CA PRO A 33 6.15 15.08 -22.72
C PRO A 33 7.39 15.68 -22.07
N HIS A 34 7.70 15.33 -20.83
CA HIS A 34 8.74 15.95 -20.00
C HIS A 34 9.96 15.05 -19.74
N ILE A 35 9.80 13.73 -19.79
CA ILE A 35 10.82 12.75 -19.43
C ILE A 35 11.09 11.80 -20.60
N ASP A 36 12.35 11.48 -20.84
CA ASP A 36 12.76 10.32 -21.61
C ASP A 36 12.66 9.07 -20.73
N LEU A 37 11.38 8.65 -20.52
CA LEU A 37 11.01 7.65 -19.55
C LEU A 37 11.55 6.27 -19.93
N LYS A 38 12.41 5.72 -19.08
CA LYS A 38 12.91 4.36 -19.20
C LYS A 38 12.20 3.45 -18.21
N THR A 39 11.58 2.40 -18.70
CA THR A 39 10.93 1.39 -17.87
C THR A 39 11.38 -0.02 -18.27
N GLU A 40 11.45 -0.90 -17.28
CA GLU A 40 11.45 -2.34 -17.44
C GLU A 40 10.00 -2.78 -17.25
N TYR A 41 9.32 -3.05 -18.38
CA TYR A 41 7.86 -3.21 -18.41
C TYR A 41 7.42 -4.65 -18.15
N TYR A 42 6.44 -4.82 -17.26
CA TYR A 42 5.76 -6.09 -16.96
C TYR A 42 4.25 -5.88 -17.01
N ASP A 43 3.55 -6.65 -17.85
CA ASP A 43 2.09 -6.66 -17.90
C ASP A 43 1.53 -7.58 -16.82
N LEU A 44 1.07 -7.00 -15.70
CA LEU A 44 0.38 -7.75 -14.63
C LEU A 44 -1.14 -7.81 -14.85
N GLY A 45 -1.64 -7.47 -16.03
CA GLY A 45 -3.03 -7.67 -16.41
C GLY A 45 -3.43 -9.14 -16.32
N LEU A 46 -4.63 -9.41 -15.84
CA LEU A 46 -5.10 -10.75 -15.46
C LEU A 46 -4.96 -11.77 -16.60
N LYS A 47 -5.21 -11.37 -17.85
CA LYS A 47 -5.07 -12.27 -19.02
C LYS A 47 -3.62 -12.66 -19.29
N TYR A 48 -2.67 -11.72 -19.15
CA TYR A 48 -1.25 -12.04 -19.39
C TYR A 48 -0.66 -12.84 -18.21
N ARG A 49 -1.10 -12.58 -17.00
CA ARG A 49 -0.78 -13.41 -15.84
C ARG A 49 -1.25 -14.85 -16.05
N ASP A 50 -2.46 -15.06 -16.54
CA ASP A 50 -2.99 -16.39 -16.87
C ASP A 50 -2.16 -17.08 -17.96
N GLN A 51 -1.74 -16.36 -18.98
CA GLN A 51 -0.89 -16.90 -20.06
C GLN A 51 0.47 -17.38 -19.56
N THR A 52 1.03 -16.67 -18.57
CA THR A 52 2.37 -16.94 -18.01
C THR A 52 2.33 -17.77 -16.74
N ASP A 53 1.17 -18.34 -16.37
CA ASP A 53 0.97 -19.08 -15.13
C ASP A 53 1.45 -18.26 -13.90
N ASP A 54 1.13 -16.96 -13.92
CA ASP A 54 1.52 -15.91 -12.96
C ASP A 54 3.04 -15.69 -12.77
N GLN A 55 3.87 -16.28 -13.65
CA GLN A 55 5.34 -16.11 -13.59
C GLN A 55 5.74 -14.65 -13.76
N VAL A 56 5.01 -13.87 -14.57
CA VAL A 56 5.28 -12.43 -14.78
C VAL A 56 5.25 -11.63 -13.47
N THR A 57 4.41 -12.00 -12.50
CA THR A 57 4.37 -11.37 -11.18
C THR A 57 5.67 -11.63 -10.41
N VAL A 58 6.18 -12.86 -10.45
CA VAL A 58 7.46 -13.23 -9.82
C VAL A 58 8.62 -12.50 -10.48
N ASP A 59 8.63 -12.45 -11.81
CA ASP A 59 9.68 -11.78 -12.59
C ASP A 59 9.74 -10.29 -12.29
N SER A 60 8.58 -9.62 -12.18
CA SER A 60 8.50 -8.20 -11.85
C SER A 60 9.02 -7.89 -10.44
N ALA A 61 8.74 -8.74 -9.46
CA ALA A 61 9.26 -8.61 -8.10
C ALA A 61 10.79 -8.79 -8.06
N ASN A 62 11.33 -9.76 -8.81
CA ASN A 62 12.77 -9.96 -8.93
C ASN A 62 13.46 -8.80 -9.67
N ALA A 63 12.81 -8.25 -10.70
CA ALA A 63 13.28 -7.04 -11.36
C ALA A 63 13.32 -5.83 -10.39
N THR A 64 12.37 -5.72 -9.48
CA THR A 64 12.36 -4.69 -8.43
C THR A 64 13.59 -4.79 -7.54
N LYS A 65 13.98 -5.99 -7.12
CA LYS A 65 15.25 -6.21 -6.39
C LYS A 65 16.47 -5.76 -7.17
N LYS A 66 16.48 -5.97 -8.49
CA LYS A 66 17.58 -5.58 -9.36
C LYS A 66 17.66 -4.07 -9.58
N TYR A 67 16.54 -3.43 -9.88
CA TYR A 67 16.49 -2.01 -10.25
C TYR A 67 16.14 -1.07 -9.09
N LYS A 68 15.76 -1.61 -7.94
CA LYS A 68 15.49 -0.93 -6.68
C LYS A 68 14.21 -0.10 -6.62
N VAL A 69 13.63 0.26 -7.74
CA VAL A 69 12.42 1.10 -7.79
C VAL A 69 11.42 0.50 -8.78
N ALA A 70 10.21 0.27 -8.30
CA ALA A 70 9.07 -0.12 -9.12
C ALA A 70 7.90 0.84 -8.94
N VAL A 71 7.04 0.89 -9.94
CA VAL A 71 5.72 1.52 -9.89
C VAL A 71 4.68 0.54 -10.42
N LYS A 72 3.58 0.39 -9.69
CA LYS A 72 2.59 -0.65 -9.95
C LYS A 72 1.19 -0.07 -10.12
N CYS A 73 0.53 -0.47 -11.20
CA CYS A 73 -0.89 -0.26 -11.43
C CYS A 73 -1.73 -1.26 -10.62
N ALA A 74 -3.00 -0.93 -10.38
CA ALA A 74 -3.91 -1.85 -9.70
C ALA A 74 -4.22 -3.09 -10.55
N THR A 75 -4.27 -4.24 -9.90
CA THR A 75 -4.46 -5.56 -10.53
C THR A 75 -5.66 -6.30 -9.97
N ILE A 76 -6.30 -7.13 -10.79
CA ILE A 76 -7.41 -8.00 -10.35
C ILE A 76 -6.85 -9.17 -9.54
N THR A 77 -7.43 -9.42 -8.36
CA THR A 77 -7.35 -10.71 -7.68
C THR A 77 -8.64 -11.45 -8.02
N PRO A 78 -8.62 -12.51 -8.85
CA PRO A 78 -9.84 -13.14 -9.35
C PRO A 78 -10.56 -13.93 -8.26
N ASN A 79 -11.89 -13.82 -8.27
CA ASN A 79 -12.81 -14.75 -7.61
C ASN A 79 -13.44 -15.70 -8.64
N ALA A 80 -14.33 -16.58 -8.22
CA ALA A 80 -14.97 -17.56 -9.10
C ALA A 80 -15.73 -16.93 -10.30
N ASP A 81 -16.30 -15.73 -10.12
CA ASP A 81 -17.00 -15.03 -11.21
C ASP A 81 -16.00 -14.46 -12.22
N ARG A 82 -14.90 -13.94 -11.75
CA ARG A 82 -13.80 -13.44 -12.60
C ARG A 82 -13.11 -14.56 -13.38
N VAL A 83 -12.97 -15.75 -12.79
CA VAL A 83 -12.43 -16.92 -13.49
C VAL A 83 -13.30 -17.24 -14.71
N LYS A 84 -14.63 -17.21 -14.56
CA LYS A 84 -15.57 -17.44 -15.67
C LYS A 84 -15.57 -16.31 -16.70
N GLU A 85 -15.57 -15.05 -16.23
CA GLU A 85 -15.62 -13.85 -17.08
C GLU A 85 -14.40 -13.75 -18.00
N TYR A 86 -13.22 -14.07 -17.48
CA TYR A 86 -11.94 -13.95 -18.20
C TYR A 86 -11.48 -15.26 -18.82
N ASP A 87 -12.22 -16.37 -18.64
CA ASP A 87 -11.89 -17.73 -19.09
C ASP A 87 -10.47 -18.13 -18.62
N LEU A 88 -10.26 -18.06 -17.29
CA LEU A 88 -8.96 -18.31 -16.68
C LEU A 88 -8.74 -19.80 -16.42
N LYS A 89 -7.48 -20.24 -16.50
CA LYS A 89 -7.04 -21.60 -16.17
C LYS A 89 -7.30 -21.95 -14.71
N GLU A 90 -7.09 -20.94 -13.81
CA GLU A 90 -7.32 -21.10 -12.37
C GLU A 90 -7.61 -19.77 -11.67
N MET A 91 -7.98 -19.85 -10.39
CA MET A 91 -8.16 -18.67 -9.54
C MET A 91 -6.82 -18.20 -8.95
N TRP A 92 -6.09 -17.39 -9.72
CA TRP A 92 -4.76 -16.89 -9.37
C TRP A 92 -4.74 -16.14 -8.04
N LYS A 93 -3.63 -16.26 -7.33
CA LYS A 93 -3.39 -15.53 -6.08
C LYS A 93 -3.27 -14.01 -6.34
N SER A 94 -3.35 -13.24 -5.26
CA SER A 94 -3.13 -11.79 -5.34
C SER A 94 -1.69 -11.47 -5.77
N PRO A 95 -1.47 -10.70 -6.85
CA PRO A 95 -0.13 -10.25 -7.22
C PRO A 95 0.56 -9.46 -6.12
N ASN A 96 -0.21 -8.61 -5.41
CA ASN A 96 0.32 -7.87 -4.27
C ASN A 96 0.85 -8.80 -3.17
N GLY A 97 0.15 -9.90 -2.89
CA GLY A 97 0.59 -10.90 -1.93
C GLY A 97 1.90 -11.58 -2.37
N THR A 98 2.03 -11.93 -3.65
CA THR A 98 3.23 -12.53 -4.23
C THR A 98 4.42 -11.58 -4.17
N ILE A 99 4.24 -10.32 -4.64
CA ILE A 99 5.30 -9.30 -4.62
C ILE A 99 5.77 -9.03 -3.18
N ARG A 100 4.83 -8.82 -2.25
CA ARG A 100 5.14 -8.59 -0.83
C ARG A 100 5.88 -9.75 -0.19
N ALA A 101 5.53 -10.99 -0.54
CA ALA A 101 6.22 -12.17 -0.04
C ALA A 101 7.66 -12.30 -0.57
N ILE A 102 7.91 -11.85 -1.81
CA ILE A 102 9.24 -11.87 -2.44
C ILE A 102 10.13 -10.74 -1.91
N LEU A 103 9.57 -9.54 -1.74
CA LEU A 103 10.29 -8.35 -1.27
C LEU A 103 10.45 -8.31 0.26
N ASP A 104 9.57 -8.99 1.01
CA ASP A 104 9.52 -8.99 2.49
C ASP A 104 9.61 -7.56 3.04
N GLY A 105 8.61 -6.75 2.76
CA GLY A 105 8.68 -5.33 3.08
C GLY A 105 7.60 -4.84 4.03
N THR A 106 7.68 -3.54 4.32
CA THR A 106 6.67 -2.77 5.04
C THR A 106 5.92 -1.88 4.06
N VAL A 107 4.59 -1.90 4.12
CA VAL A 107 3.76 -0.99 3.32
C VAL A 107 3.47 0.27 4.13
N PHE A 108 3.94 1.42 3.63
CA PHE A 108 3.62 2.73 4.19
C PHE A 108 2.51 3.38 3.36
N ARG A 109 1.40 3.73 4.01
CA ARG A 109 0.24 4.39 3.40
C ARG A 109 -0.03 5.71 4.08
N ALA A 110 -0.04 6.79 3.30
CA ALA A 110 -0.25 8.14 3.81
C ALA A 110 -1.33 8.87 2.98
N PRO A 111 -2.29 9.55 3.62
CA PRO A 111 -3.29 10.35 2.92
C PRO A 111 -2.63 11.56 2.25
N ILE A 112 -3.09 11.87 1.04
CA ILE A 112 -2.77 13.10 0.33
C ILE A 112 -3.71 14.17 0.86
N VAL A 113 -3.17 15.15 1.58
CA VAL A 113 -3.96 16.24 2.18
C VAL A 113 -4.04 17.40 1.21
N VAL A 114 -5.26 17.85 0.92
CA VAL A 114 -5.55 18.94 0.00
C VAL A 114 -6.53 19.91 0.65
N LYS A 115 -6.27 21.20 0.51
CA LYS A 115 -7.16 22.24 1.04
C LYS A 115 -8.53 22.16 0.37
N GLY A 116 -9.57 22.20 1.17
CA GLY A 116 -10.95 22.05 0.70
C GLY A 116 -11.45 20.61 0.66
N ILE A 117 -10.59 19.63 0.99
CA ILE A 117 -10.99 18.25 1.27
C ILE A 117 -10.70 17.99 2.74
N ASP A 118 -11.69 18.24 3.60
CA ASP A 118 -11.51 18.16 5.03
C ASP A 118 -11.72 16.74 5.54
N PRO A 119 -10.89 16.25 6.50
CA PRO A 119 -11.13 14.98 7.14
C PRO A 119 -12.48 14.94 7.86
N CYS A 120 -13.16 13.81 7.84
CA CYS A 120 -14.41 13.65 8.58
C CYS A 120 -14.19 13.69 10.11
N VAL A 121 -12.97 13.45 10.58
CA VAL A 121 -12.56 13.64 11.99
C VAL A 121 -11.94 15.03 12.10
N LYS A 122 -12.70 15.95 12.70
CA LYS A 122 -12.35 17.40 12.78
C LYS A 122 -11.04 17.71 13.49
N SER A 123 -10.58 16.82 14.39
CA SER A 123 -9.30 16.99 15.12
C SER A 123 -8.08 16.71 14.25
N TRP A 124 -8.20 15.94 13.18
CA TRP A 124 -7.07 15.61 12.33
C TRP A 124 -6.63 16.80 11.49
N LYS A 125 -5.43 17.28 11.75
CA LYS A 125 -4.81 18.45 11.09
C LYS A 125 -3.62 18.06 10.23
N LYS A 126 -3.05 16.88 10.48
CA LYS A 126 -1.84 16.36 9.83
C LYS A 126 -2.09 14.93 9.35
N PRO A 127 -1.43 14.48 8.28
CA PRO A 127 -1.58 13.10 7.81
C PRO A 127 -1.22 12.09 8.89
N ILE A 128 -1.95 10.98 8.90
CA ILE A 128 -1.66 9.80 9.72
C ILE A 128 -1.15 8.73 8.77
N THR A 129 0.10 8.35 8.91
CA THR A 129 0.72 7.31 8.08
C THR A 129 0.54 5.96 8.73
N ILE A 130 -0.02 4.99 8.01
CA ILE A 130 -0.07 3.60 8.46
C ILE A 130 1.14 2.86 7.92
N ALA A 131 1.92 2.24 8.84
CA ALA A 131 2.95 1.29 8.48
C ALA A 131 2.41 -0.13 8.70
N ARG A 132 2.15 -0.85 7.60
CA ARG A 132 1.59 -2.19 7.59
C ARG A 132 2.69 -3.22 7.39
N HIS A 133 2.79 -4.20 8.30
CA HIS A 133 3.62 -5.38 8.07
C HIS A 133 3.12 -6.15 6.84
N ALA A 134 3.98 -6.45 5.89
CA ALA A 134 3.56 -7.05 4.62
C ALA A 134 3.52 -8.58 4.63
N TYR A 135 3.78 -9.21 5.76
CA TYR A 135 3.89 -10.67 5.90
C TYR A 135 2.98 -11.22 7.00
N GLY A 136 2.64 -12.51 6.89
CA GLY A 136 2.00 -13.29 7.96
C GLY A 136 0.52 -13.00 8.17
N ASP A 137 0.07 -13.22 9.40
CA ASP A 137 -1.33 -13.13 9.84
C ASP A 137 -2.27 -14.00 8.97
N VAL A 138 -3.50 -13.56 8.79
CA VAL A 138 -4.51 -14.27 7.99
C VAL A 138 -4.15 -14.42 6.50
N TYR A 139 -3.20 -13.63 5.99
CA TYR A 139 -2.74 -13.69 4.59
C TYR A 139 -1.79 -14.87 4.31
N LYS A 140 -1.28 -15.51 5.34
CA LYS A 140 -0.42 -16.70 5.30
C LYS A 140 -0.98 -17.83 6.19
N GLY A 141 -2.30 -17.84 6.38
CA GLY A 141 -3.00 -18.83 7.20
C GLY A 141 -3.26 -20.14 6.47
N ALA A 142 -3.48 -21.18 7.27
CA ALA A 142 -4.04 -22.46 6.85
C ALA A 142 -5.43 -22.63 7.47
N GLU A 143 -6.40 -23.10 6.69
CA GLU A 143 -7.79 -23.24 7.13
C GLU A 143 -8.31 -24.65 6.92
N MET A 144 -9.20 -25.08 7.79
CA MET A 144 -9.85 -26.39 7.70
C MET A 144 -11.31 -26.33 8.17
N LYS A 145 -12.20 -26.92 7.40
CA LYS A 145 -13.57 -27.21 7.86
C LYS A 145 -13.58 -28.46 8.72
N ILE A 146 -14.20 -28.39 9.89
CA ILE A 146 -14.38 -29.51 10.80
C ILE A 146 -15.75 -30.11 10.56
N PRO A 147 -15.87 -31.38 10.10
CA PRO A 147 -17.14 -31.96 9.68
C PRO A 147 -18.03 -32.40 10.86
N GLY A 148 -17.47 -32.58 12.05
CA GLY A 148 -18.21 -33.12 13.20
C GLY A 148 -17.40 -33.06 14.52
N ALA A 149 -17.81 -33.83 15.51
CA ALA A 149 -17.15 -33.90 16.79
C ALA A 149 -15.71 -34.44 16.65
N GLY A 150 -14.77 -33.85 17.38
CA GLY A 150 -13.35 -34.23 17.32
C GLY A 150 -12.45 -33.20 17.98
N LYS A 151 -11.18 -33.51 18.09
CA LYS A 151 -10.14 -32.63 18.68
C LYS A 151 -9.24 -32.06 17.59
N VAL A 152 -8.94 -30.77 17.66
CA VAL A 152 -7.95 -30.10 16.81
C VAL A 152 -6.77 -29.66 17.66
N GLU A 153 -5.56 -29.93 17.18
CA GLU A 153 -4.30 -29.59 17.83
C GLU A 153 -3.37 -28.84 16.85
N LEU A 154 -2.58 -27.91 17.39
CA LEU A 154 -1.35 -27.42 16.75
C LEU A 154 -0.24 -28.38 17.10
N VAL A 155 0.49 -28.83 16.12
CA VAL A 155 1.64 -29.72 16.29
C VAL A 155 2.87 -29.09 15.68
N TYR A 156 3.93 -28.94 16.46
CA TYR A 156 5.25 -28.58 15.99
C TYR A 156 6.13 -29.80 16.06
N THR A 157 6.70 -30.20 14.94
CA THR A 157 7.67 -31.29 14.85
C THR A 157 9.04 -30.67 14.50
N ALA A 158 10.00 -30.80 15.41
CA ALA A 158 11.36 -30.31 15.21
C ALA A 158 12.15 -31.23 14.26
N GLU A 159 13.28 -30.75 13.73
CA GLU A 159 14.16 -31.51 12.83
C GLU A 159 14.69 -32.80 13.47
N ASP A 160 14.87 -32.82 14.79
CA ASP A 160 15.29 -34.00 15.57
C ASP A 160 14.14 -35.02 15.84
N GLY A 161 12.93 -34.70 15.32
CA GLY A 161 11.73 -35.52 15.50
C GLY A 161 10.99 -35.29 16.82
N SER A 162 11.46 -34.40 17.70
CA SER A 162 10.72 -34.04 18.91
C SER A 162 9.45 -33.24 18.56
N GLU A 163 8.39 -33.42 19.36
CA GLU A 163 7.10 -32.77 19.10
C GLU A 163 6.63 -31.94 20.30
N ALA A 164 6.04 -30.80 19.99
CA ALA A 164 5.23 -30.04 20.93
C ALA A 164 3.79 -29.95 20.40
N ARG A 165 2.80 -30.10 21.29
CA ARG A 165 1.38 -30.11 20.93
C ARG A 165 0.59 -29.14 21.81
N GLU A 166 -0.33 -28.39 21.19
CA GLU A 166 -1.28 -27.52 21.90
C GLU A 166 -2.70 -27.79 21.38
N THR A 167 -3.64 -28.12 22.26
CA THR A 167 -5.04 -28.32 21.86
C THR A 167 -5.68 -26.98 21.53
N VAL A 168 -6.12 -26.82 20.28
CA VAL A 168 -6.86 -25.64 19.85
C VAL A 168 -8.28 -25.69 20.41
N HIS A 169 -9.01 -26.80 20.16
CA HIS A 169 -10.36 -26.97 20.63
C HIS A 169 -10.83 -28.43 20.50
N THR A 170 -11.78 -28.82 21.38
CA THR A 170 -12.52 -30.07 21.24
C THR A 170 -13.93 -29.77 20.78
N PHE A 171 -14.21 -30.03 19.51
CA PHE A 171 -15.48 -29.77 18.85
C PHE A 171 -16.52 -30.81 19.28
N LYS A 172 -17.73 -30.37 19.56
CA LYS A 172 -18.91 -31.22 19.79
C LYS A 172 -19.77 -31.39 18.53
N GLY A 173 -19.47 -30.68 17.45
CA GLY A 173 -20.15 -30.67 16.16
C GLY A 173 -19.29 -30.04 15.09
N ALA A 174 -19.88 -29.72 13.96
CA ALA A 174 -19.18 -29.06 12.85
C ALA A 174 -18.66 -27.66 13.22
N GLY A 175 -17.57 -27.23 12.59
CA GLY A 175 -16.96 -25.95 12.82
C GLY A 175 -15.89 -25.61 11.78
N ILE A 176 -15.06 -24.63 12.10
CA ILE A 176 -13.92 -24.19 11.30
C ILE A 176 -12.71 -23.96 12.21
N VAL A 177 -11.53 -24.09 11.67
CA VAL A 177 -10.28 -23.72 12.34
C VAL A 177 -9.37 -22.99 11.36
N GLN A 178 -8.62 -22.02 11.85
CA GLN A 178 -7.58 -21.30 11.12
C GLN A 178 -6.31 -21.24 11.98
N GLY A 179 -5.17 -21.53 11.35
CA GLY A 179 -3.85 -21.31 11.92
C GLY A 179 -3.11 -20.24 11.13
N MET A 180 -2.41 -19.34 11.80
CA MET A 180 -1.57 -18.33 11.19
C MET A 180 -0.17 -18.33 11.83
N HIS A 181 0.83 -17.79 11.13
CA HIS A 181 2.21 -17.73 11.61
C HIS A 181 2.86 -16.39 11.25
N ASN A 182 4.00 -16.14 11.88
CA ASN A 182 4.92 -15.08 11.51
C ASN A 182 6.37 -15.55 11.75
N LEU A 183 7.32 -14.78 11.24
CA LEU A 183 8.75 -15.06 11.36
C LEU A 183 9.42 -13.92 12.14
N ASN A 184 10.28 -14.26 13.11
CA ASN A 184 10.97 -13.25 13.92
C ASN A 184 11.79 -12.28 13.05
N ASN A 185 12.52 -12.80 12.06
CA ASN A 185 13.29 -11.96 11.14
C ASN A 185 12.43 -11.01 10.32
N SER A 186 11.22 -11.41 9.90
CA SER A 186 10.28 -10.52 9.21
C SER A 186 9.72 -9.44 10.15
N ILE A 187 9.44 -9.79 11.42
CA ILE A 187 9.02 -8.81 12.43
C ILE A 187 10.15 -7.82 12.73
N GLU A 188 11.40 -8.28 12.84
CA GLU A 188 12.58 -7.43 13.03
C GLU A 188 12.76 -6.45 11.87
N SER A 189 12.63 -6.95 10.64
CA SER A 189 12.67 -6.14 9.42
C SER A 189 11.58 -5.06 9.40
N PHE A 190 10.35 -5.44 9.75
CA PHE A 190 9.24 -4.52 9.90
C PHE A 190 9.53 -3.43 10.94
N ALA A 191 9.99 -3.80 12.12
CA ALA A 191 10.34 -2.85 13.17
C ALA A 191 11.41 -1.85 12.72
N LYS A 192 12.52 -2.35 12.14
CA LYS A 192 13.61 -1.52 11.63
C LYS A 192 13.14 -0.55 10.53
N SER A 193 12.30 -1.02 9.62
CA SER A 193 11.71 -0.16 8.57
C SER A 193 10.86 0.95 9.18
N CYS A 194 10.03 0.65 10.19
CA CYS A 194 9.22 1.65 10.89
C CYS A 194 10.07 2.69 11.60
N PHE A 195 11.11 2.27 12.36
CA PHE A 195 11.99 3.19 13.08
C PHE A 195 12.77 4.08 12.12
N LYS A 196 13.32 3.50 11.05
CA LYS A 196 14.04 4.26 10.03
C LYS A 196 13.14 5.29 9.35
N TYR A 197 11.93 4.89 8.94
CA TYR A 197 10.97 5.80 8.30
C TYR A 197 10.56 6.93 9.25
N ALA A 198 10.39 6.64 10.54
CA ALA A 198 10.09 7.66 11.56
C ALA A 198 11.21 8.70 11.69
N LEU A 199 12.47 8.26 11.69
CA LEU A 199 13.63 9.15 11.71
C LEU A 199 13.73 9.99 10.43
N ASP A 200 13.56 9.38 9.26
CA ASP A 200 13.64 10.04 7.96
C ASP A 200 12.57 11.14 7.81
N THR A 201 11.37 10.88 8.34
CA THR A 201 10.21 11.81 8.27
C THR A 201 10.07 12.69 9.50
N LYS A 202 10.86 12.47 10.54
CA LYS A 202 10.79 13.17 11.85
C LYS A 202 9.39 13.12 12.47
N GLN A 203 8.81 11.94 12.48
CA GLN A 203 7.47 11.69 13.03
C GLN A 203 7.53 10.69 14.20
N ASP A 204 6.65 10.89 15.18
CA ASP A 204 6.43 9.90 16.23
C ASP A 204 6.01 8.56 15.62
N LEU A 205 6.38 7.47 16.27
CA LEU A 205 5.99 6.11 15.88
C LEU A 205 5.14 5.47 16.98
N TRP A 206 3.92 5.10 16.61
CA TRP A 206 3.04 4.29 17.46
C TRP A 206 3.04 2.86 16.92
N PHE A 207 3.18 1.88 17.80
CA PHE A 207 2.95 0.48 17.46
C PHE A 207 1.81 -0.09 18.31
N SER A 208 0.94 -0.86 17.71
CA SER A 208 -0.19 -1.47 18.42
C SER A 208 -0.42 -2.93 18.05
N SER A 209 -0.81 -3.71 19.04
CA SER A 209 -1.25 -5.09 18.91
C SER A 209 -2.20 -5.45 20.05
N LYS A 210 -2.63 -6.70 20.18
CA LYS A 210 -3.50 -7.15 21.29
C LYS A 210 -2.78 -8.18 22.18
N ASP A 211 -1.60 -7.84 22.67
CA ASP A 211 -0.73 -8.73 23.44
C ASP A 211 -1.36 -9.25 24.75
N THR A 212 -2.33 -8.56 25.31
CA THR A 212 -3.08 -9.02 26.49
C THR A 212 -3.99 -10.21 26.22
N ILE A 213 -4.39 -10.42 24.96
CA ILE A 213 -5.18 -11.57 24.49
C ILE A 213 -4.31 -12.57 23.74
N SER A 214 -3.57 -12.12 22.74
CA SER A 214 -2.64 -12.91 21.97
C SER A 214 -1.26 -12.92 22.64
N LYS A 215 -1.16 -13.67 23.76
CA LYS A 215 -0.03 -13.61 24.70
C LYS A 215 1.30 -14.17 24.19
N LYS A 216 1.29 -14.88 23.07
CA LYS A 216 2.51 -15.36 22.38
C LYS A 216 2.70 -14.60 21.07
N TYR A 217 1.73 -14.64 20.17
CA TYR A 217 1.85 -14.09 18.83
C TYR A 217 2.05 -12.55 18.87
N ASP A 218 1.09 -11.81 19.41
CA ASP A 218 1.18 -10.35 19.48
C ASP A 218 2.26 -9.87 20.46
N HIS A 219 2.49 -10.62 21.54
CA HIS A 219 3.51 -10.30 22.51
C HIS A 219 4.92 -10.38 21.91
N THR A 220 5.18 -11.36 21.03
CA THR A 220 6.46 -11.47 20.31
C THR A 220 6.72 -10.22 19.44
N PHE A 221 5.71 -9.69 18.77
CA PHE A 221 5.85 -8.41 18.03
C PHE A 221 6.25 -7.26 18.96
N LYS A 222 5.58 -7.14 20.10
CA LYS A 222 5.87 -6.10 21.09
C LYS A 222 7.30 -6.19 21.61
N ASP A 223 7.74 -7.40 21.97
CA ASP A 223 9.08 -7.63 22.53
C ASP A 223 10.17 -7.32 21.51
N ILE A 224 10.02 -7.78 20.26
CA ILE A 224 10.97 -7.51 19.18
C ILE A 224 11.07 -5.99 18.90
N PHE A 225 9.92 -5.30 18.80
CA PHE A 225 9.93 -3.84 18.63
C PHE A 225 10.63 -3.13 19.79
N GLN A 226 10.35 -3.51 21.03
CA GLN A 226 10.96 -2.90 22.20
C GLN A 226 12.46 -3.15 22.28
N GLU A 227 12.91 -4.38 22.02
CA GLU A 227 14.32 -4.76 22.04
C GLU A 227 15.11 -3.95 20.98
N ILE A 228 14.62 -3.89 19.75
CA ILE A 228 15.26 -3.15 18.66
C ILE A 228 15.29 -1.66 18.98
N PHE A 229 14.19 -1.11 19.50
CA PHE A 229 14.14 0.30 19.88
C PHE A 229 15.20 0.66 20.92
N GLU A 230 15.24 -0.06 22.04
CA GLU A 230 16.15 0.22 23.14
C GLU A 230 17.61 0.06 22.73
N LYS A 231 17.91 -0.91 21.87
CA LYS A 231 19.27 -1.21 21.44
C LYS A 231 19.78 -0.28 20.35
N ASP A 232 18.97 -0.02 19.30
CA ASP A 232 19.47 0.54 18.06
C ASP A 232 18.94 1.94 17.77
N TYR A 233 17.76 2.34 18.30
CA TYR A 233 17.08 3.56 17.86
C TYR A 233 16.78 4.59 18.94
N LYS A 234 16.79 4.25 20.22
CA LYS A 234 16.40 5.14 21.31
C LYS A 234 17.17 6.46 21.30
N ALA A 235 18.50 6.40 21.24
CA ALA A 235 19.34 7.60 21.22
C ALA A 235 19.05 8.48 19.98
N GLN A 236 18.82 7.86 18.82
CA GLN A 236 18.51 8.58 17.58
C GLN A 236 17.13 9.26 17.64
N PHE A 237 16.14 8.63 18.30
CA PHE A 237 14.82 9.21 18.52
C PHE A 237 14.87 10.39 19.50
N GLU A 238 15.65 10.26 20.58
CA GLU A 238 15.89 11.35 21.54
C GLU A 238 16.56 12.54 20.86
N GLU A 239 17.60 12.31 20.03
CA GLU A 239 18.26 13.36 19.28
C GLU A 239 17.35 14.04 18.25
N ALA A 240 16.50 13.25 17.57
CA ALA A 240 15.53 13.76 16.60
C ALA A 240 14.31 14.45 17.25
N GLY A 241 14.13 14.32 18.56
CA GLY A 241 12.98 14.87 19.31
C GLY A 241 11.65 14.19 18.97
N ILE A 242 11.68 12.90 18.59
CA ILE A 242 10.52 12.08 18.29
C ILE A 242 10.40 10.93 19.29
N THR A 243 9.20 10.35 19.39
CA THR A 243 8.89 9.32 20.38
C THR A 243 8.45 8.02 19.72
N TYR A 244 8.79 6.90 20.38
CA TYR A 244 8.19 5.59 20.12
C TYR A 244 7.32 5.19 21.31
N PHE A 245 6.13 4.66 21.01
CA PHE A 245 5.27 4.18 22.07
C PHE A 245 4.40 3.00 21.61
N TYR A 246 4.27 2.00 22.49
CA TYR A 246 3.41 0.85 22.30
C TYR A 246 2.10 1.01 23.08
N THR A 247 0.99 0.58 22.48
CA THR A 247 -0.30 0.49 23.16
C THR A 247 -1.17 -0.65 22.60
N LEU A 248 -2.24 -1.02 23.32
CA LEU A 248 -3.21 -1.96 22.78
C LEU A 248 -3.96 -1.35 21.60
N ILE A 249 -4.31 -2.18 20.61
CA ILE A 249 -4.90 -1.68 19.34
C ILE A 249 -6.25 -0.96 19.57
N ASP A 250 -7.07 -1.42 20.49
CA ASP A 250 -8.33 -0.75 20.86
C ASP A 250 -8.08 0.62 21.50
N ASP A 251 -7.05 0.75 22.35
CA ASP A 251 -6.64 2.05 22.89
C ASP A 251 -6.04 2.95 21.80
N ALA A 252 -5.24 2.38 20.88
CA ALA A 252 -4.72 3.12 19.72
C ALA A 252 -5.86 3.72 18.89
N VAL A 253 -6.89 2.95 18.55
CA VAL A 253 -8.07 3.45 17.83
C VAL A 253 -8.72 4.63 18.54
N ALA A 254 -8.91 4.53 19.86
CA ALA A 254 -9.49 5.62 20.65
C ALA A 254 -8.61 6.88 20.67
N ARG A 255 -7.28 6.71 20.73
CA ARG A 255 -6.30 7.82 20.68
C ARG A 255 -6.24 8.48 19.32
N VAL A 256 -6.21 7.69 18.26
CA VAL A 256 -6.19 8.18 16.86
C VAL A 256 -7.36 9.11 16.60
N MET A 257 -8.58 8.73 17.02
CA MET A 257 -9.80 9.56 16.86
C MET A 257 -9.75 10.90 17.59
N LYS A 258 -8.91 11.03 18.62
CA LYS A 258 -8.77 12.25 19.44
C LYS A 258 -7.50 13.04 19.11
N SER A 259 -6.63 12.49 18.27
CA SER A 259 -5.34 13.08 17.92
C SER A 259 -5.47 14.20 16.88
N GLU A 260 -4.39 14.95 16.68
CA GLU A 260 -4.26 15.91 15.58
C GLU A 260 -3.63 15.27 14.32
N GLY A 261 -3.18 14.01 14.41
CA GLY A 261 -2.38 13.35 13.38
C GLY A 261 -0.89 13.73 13.44
N GLY A 262 -0.15 13.46 12.36
CA GLY A 262 1.27 13.79 12.24
C GLY A 262 2.22 12.74 12.80
N TYR A 263 1.80 11.48 12.84
CA TYR A 263 2.59 10.35 13.31
C TYR A 263 2.43 9.14 12.39
N ILE A 264 3.29 8.15 12.60
CA ILE A 264 3.21 6.85 11.96
C ILE A 264 2.56 5.87 12.94
N TRP A 265 1.58 5.11 12.44
CA TRP A 265 0.93 4.05 13.20
C TRP A 265 1.29 2.70 12.58
N ALA A 266 2.19 1.97 13.24
CA ALA A 266 2.60 0.63 12.84
C ALA A 266 1.59 -0.42 13.31
N CYS A 267 1.19 -1.29 12.39
CA CYS A 267 0.19 -2.32 12.58
C CYS A 267 0.65 -3.65 11.95
N LYS A 268 0.23 -4.77 12.54
CA LYS A 268 0.35 -6.07 11.90
C LYS A 268 -0.38 -6.09 10.55
N ASN A 269 -0.19 -7.14 9.76
CA ASN A 269 -0.67 -7.19 8.38
C ASN A 269 -2.18 -6.91 8.24
N TYR A 270 -3.03 -7.67 8.92
CA TYR A 270 -4.49 -7.48 8.84
C TYR A 270 -4.95 -6.17 9.48
N ASP A 271 -4.43 -5.86 10.67
CA ASP A 271 -4.74 -4.61 11.36
C ASP A 271 -4.40 -3.40 10.49
N GLY A 272 -3.23 -3.42 9.85
CA GLY A 272 -2.76 -2.37 8.96
C GLY A 272 -3.58 -2.23 7.67
N ASP A 273 -4.09 -3.34 7.13
CA ASP A 273 -4.99 -3.32 5.98
C ASP A 273 -6.27 -2.55 6.31
N VAL A 274 -6.95 -2.96 7.38
CA VAL A 274 -8.22 -2.36 7.80
C VAL A 274 -8.03 -0.90 8.25
N MET A 275 -7.00 -0.61 9.05
CA MET A 275 -6.77 0.73 9.57
C MET A 275 -6.33 1.71 8.49
N SER A 276 -5.56 1.29 7.48
CA SER A 276 -5.19 2.18 6.38
C SER A 276 -6.40 2.60 5.55
N ASP A 277 -7.32 1.69 5.28
CA ASP A 277 -8.55 2.01 4.54
C ASP A 277 -9.49 2.92 5.37
N MET A 278 -9.58 2.69 6.68
CA MET A 278 -10.34 3.57 7.57
C MET A 278 -9.76 5.00 7.58
N ILE A 279 -8.45 5.14 7.77
CA ILE A 279 -7.77 6.45 7.79
C ILE A 279 -7.94 7.16 6.43
N SER A 280 -7.71 6.45 5.33
CA SER A 280 -7.87 7.00 3.98
C SER A 280 -9.28 7.52 3.73
N SER A 281 -10.28 6.69 4.03
CA SER A 281 -11.68 7.06 3.87
C SER A 281 -12.06 8.28 4.70
N ALA A 282 -11.50 8.37 5.91
CA ALA A 282 -11.75 9.50 6.81
C ALA A 282 -11.03 10.80 6.38
N PHE A 283 -9.93 10.70 5.63
CA PHE A 283 -9.27 11.86 4.98
C PHE A 283 -9.91 12.25 3.64
N GLY A 284 -10.94 11.54 3.18
CA GLY A 284 -11.75 11.92 2.03
C GLY A 284 -11.99 10.79 1.03
N SER A 285 -10.97 10.11 0.52
CA SER A 285 -11.11 9.06 -0.50
C SER A 285 -9.92 8.12 -0.49
N LEU A 286 -10.16 6.82 -0.76
CA LEU A 286 -9.10 5.83 -1.02
C LEU A 286 -8.20 6.25 -2.20
N ALA A 287 -8.74 6.98 -3.17
CA ALA A 287 -7.98 7.52 -4.30
C ALA A 287 -7.07 8.72 -3.93
N MET A 288 -7.08 9.13 -2.66
CA MET A 288 -6.22 10.16 -2.08
C MET A 288 -5.20 9.57 -1.10
N MET A 289 -4.77 8.32 -1.30
CA MET A 289 -3.80 7.65 -0.45
C MET A 289 -2.60 7.16 -1.27
N THR A 290 -1.41 7.57 -0.88
CA THR A 290 -0.16 6.99 -1.38
C THR A 290 0.10 5.64 -0.74
N SER A 291 0.79 4.75 -1.44
CA SER A 291 1.23 3.47 -0.91
C SER A 291 2.62 3.17 -1.44
N VAL A 292 3.53 2.79 -0.56
CA VAL A 292 4.86 2.32 -0.92
C VAL A 292 5.24 1.10 -0.09
N LEU A 293 5.65 0.04 -0.77
CA LEU A 293 6.29 -1.12 -0.16
C LEU A 293 7.80 -0.86 -0.12
N VAL A 294 8.40 -0.99 1.05
CA VAL A 294 9.84 -0.83 1.26
C VAL A 294 10.40 -2.13 1.80
N SER A 295 11.32 -2.77 1.06
CA SER A 295 11.99 -3.98 1.52
C SER A 295 13.12 -3.68 2.52
N PRO A 296 13.58 -4.66 3.31
CA PRO A 296 14.74 -4.49 4.19
C PRO A 296 16.01 -4.09 3.45
N GLU A 297 16.15 -4.53 2.19
CA GLU A 297 17.30 -4.25 1.33
C GLU A 297 17.19 -2.89 0.61
N GLY A 298 16.15 -2.12 0.87
CA GLY A 298 15.93 -0.81 0.24
C GLY A 298 15.42 -0.90 -1.19
N ASP A 299 14.54 -1.86 -1.47
CA ASP A 299 13.76 -1.91 -2.69
C ASP A 299 12.43 -1.20 -2.46
N PHE A 300 11.94 -0.46 -3.44
CA PHE A 300 10.74 0.36 -3.33
C PHE A 300 9.74 0.00 -4.43
N GLU A 301 8.49 -0.27 -4.05
CA GLU A 301 7.39 -0.45 -5.00
C GLU A 301 6.27 0.52 -4.63
N TYR A 302 6.01 1.47 -5.52
CA TYR A 302 4.99 2.51 -5.37
C TYR A 302 3.70 2.09 -6.07
N GLU A 303 2.57 2.20 -5.38
CA GLU A 303 1.26 1.86 -5.94
C GLU A 303 0.18 2.83 -5.44
N ALA A 304 -0.97 2.85 -6.10
CA ALA A 304 -2.19 3.41 -5.53
C ALA A 304 -2.83 2.39 -4.58
N ALA A 305 -3.33 2.84 -3.43
CA ALA A 305 -3.94 1.94 -2.44
C ALA A 305 -5.33 1.40 -2.82
N HIS A 306 -5.92 1.89 -3.92
CA HIS A 306 -7.24 1.46 -4.40
C HIS A 306 -7.17 0.32 -5.44
N GLY A 307 -8.32 -0.32 -5.73
CA GLY A 307 -8.45 -1.37 -6.74
C GLY A 307 -8.61 -0.84 -8.17
N THR A 308 -8.98 -1.72 -9.10
CA THR A 308 -9.02 -1.48 -10.56
C THR A 308 -10.19 -0.63 -11.05
N VAL A 309 -11.12 -0.24 -10.15
CA VAL A 309 -12.32 0.58 -10.45
C VAL A 309 -13.21 -0.04 -11.53
N GLN A 310 -13.56 -1.31 -11.34
CA GLN A 310 -14.35 -2.14 -12.25
C GLN A 310 -15.61 -1.47 -12.81
N ARG A 311 -16.41 -0.82 -11.96
CA ARG A 311 -17.67 -0.18 -12.38
C ARG A 311 -17.44 0.91 -13.42
N HIS A 312 -16.40 1.72 -13.27
CA HIS A 312 -16.07 2.75 -14.26
C HIS A 312 -15.51 2.14 -15.54
N TYR A 313 -14.78 1.03 -15.46
CA TYR A 313 -14.30 0.31 -16.63
C TYR A 313 -15.45 -0.18 -17.51
N TYR A 314 -16.48 -0.80 -16.95
CA TYR A 314 -17.64 -1.23 -17.73
C TYR A 314 -18.44 -0.07 -18.33
N ASN A 315 -18.48 1.09 -17.67
CA ASN A 315 -19.08 2.29 -18.25
C ASN A 315 -18.24 2.80 -19.42
N HIS A 316 -16.94 2.82 -19.26
CA HIS A 316 -15.99 3.21 -20.32
C HIS A 316 -16.12 2.31 -21.56
N LEU A 317 -16.24 0.98 -21.39
CA LEU A 317 -16.45 0.05 -22.49
C LEU A 317 -17.77 0.29 -23.26
N LYS A 318 -18.75 0.92 -22.62
CA LYS A 318 -20.01 1.35 -23.25
C LYS A 318 -19.94 2.73 -23.90
N GLY A 319 -18.74 3.33 -23.96
CA GLY A 319 -18.52 4.68 -24.48
C GLY A 319 -19.05 5.80 -23.57
N GLN A 320 -19.29 5.51 -22.28
CA GLN A 320 -19.71 6.50 -21.29
C GLN A 320 -18.51 7.20 -20.68
N GLU A 321 -18.61 8.50 -20.48
CA GLU A 321 -17.62 9.25 -19.74
C GLU A 321 -17.57 8.79 -18.27
N THR A 322 -16.35 8.73 -17.71
CA THR A 322 -16.13 8.38 -16.31
C THR A 322 -15.33 9.47 -15.62
N SER A 323 -15.67 9.73 -14.38
CA SER A 323 -14.92 10.63 -13.50
C SER A 323 -14.21 9.80 -12.44
N THR A 324 -13.11 9.15 -12.84
CA THR A 324 -12.27 8.32 -11.97
C THR A 324 -11.11 9.17 -11.47
N ASN A 325 -10.94 9.19 -10.16
CA ASN A 325 -9.85 9.91 -9.52
C ASN A 325 -8.50 9.22 -9.79
N SER A 326 -7.57 9.96 -10.37
CA SER A 326 -6.23 9.48 -10.73
C SER A 326 -5.12 9.98 -9.80
N VAL A 327 -5.44 10.70 -8.74
CA VAL A 327 -4.47 11.37 -7.87
C VAL A 327 -3.47 10.39 -7.27
N ALA A 328 -3.94 9.31 -6.63
CA ALA A 328 -3.05 8.32 -6.03
C ALA A 328 -2.15 7.62 -7.07
N THR A 329 -2.64 7.42 -8.30
CA THR A 329 -1.85 6.85 -9.41
C THR A 329 -0.77 7.82 -9.88
N ILE A 330 -1.09 9.12 -9.99
CA ILE A 330 -0.09 10.17 -10.28
C ILE A 330 0.99 10.16 -9.20
N PHE A 331 0.60 10.11 -7.92
CA PHE A 331 1.53 10.10 -6.78
C PHE A 331 2.36 8.81 -6.69
N ALA A 332 1.85 7.69 -7.16
CA ALA A 332 2.66 6.47 -7.30
C ALA A 332 3.82 6.70 -8.31
N TRP A 333 3.52 7.29 -9.46
CA TRP A 333 4.54 7.64 -10.44
C TRP A 333 5.54 8.68 -9.92
N THR A 334 5.07 9.75 -9.27
CA THR A 334 5.97 10.78 -8.73
C THR A 334 6.86 10.26 -7.62
N GLY A 335 6.33 9.39 -6.75
CA GLY A 335 7.10 8.69 -5.72
C GLY A 335 8.23 7.86 -6.32
N ALA A 336 7.92 7.05 -7.35
CA ALA A 336 8.90 6.24 -8.05
C ALA A 336 9.96 7.08 -8.78
N LEU A 337 9.55 8.16 -9.46
CA LEU A 337 10.45 9.09 -10.14
C LEU A 337 11.39 9.80 -9.16
N ARG A 338 10.85 10.30 -8.05
CA ARG A 338 11.64 10.95 -6.99
C ARG A 338 12.68 9.98 -6.43
N LYS A 339 12.27 8.76 -6.07
CA LYS A 339 13.17 7.73 -5.54
C LYS A 339 14.23 7.33 -6.57
N ARG A 340 13.87 7.20 -7.84
CA ARG A 340 14.84 6.92 -8.92
C ARG A 340 15.83 8.07 -9.07
N GLY A 341 15.34 9.31 -9.01
CA GLY A 341 16.19 10.51 -9.03
C GLY A 341 17.17 10.56 -7.86
N GLU A 342 16.72 10.24 -6.66
CA GLU A 342 17.58 10.17 -5.46
C GLU A 342 18.70 9.11 -5.62
N LEU A 343 18.34 7.91 -6.08
CA LEU A 343 19.31 6.81 -6.22
C LEU A 343 20.31 7.03 -7.36
N ASP A 344 19.92 7.72 -8.41
CA ASP A 344 20.78 8.01 -9.58
C ASP A 344 21.51 9.35 -9.47
N GLY A 345 21.26 10.14 -8.40
CA GLY A 345 21.78 11.51 -8.29
C GLY A 345 21.18 12.48 -9.32
N ASN A 346 20.00 12.16 -9.87
CA ASN A 346 19.31 12.96 -10.87
C ASN A 346 18.26 13.88 -10.19
N SER A 347 18.70 15.08 -9.80
CA SER A 347 17.84 16.04 -9.11
C SER A 347 16.69 16.57 -9.98
N GLU A 348 16.83 16.55 -11.32
CA GLU A 348 15.79 17.04 -12.22
C GLU A 348 14.54 16.14 -12.16
N LEU A 349 14.72 14.81 -12.00
CA LEU A 349 13.60 13.89 -11.78
C LEU A 349 12.85 14.17 -10.47
N ALA A 350 13.58 14.42 -9.39
CA ALA A 350 12.97 14.73 -8.09
C ALA A 350 12.20 16.06 -8.15
N VAL A 351 12.80 17.10 -8.75
CA VAL A 351 12.15 18.41 -8.95
C VAL A 351 10.90 18.27 -9.83
N PHE A 352 10.97 17.45 -10.88
CA PHE A 352 9.81 17.21 -11.73
C PHE A 352 8.68 16.51 -10.97
N ALA A 353 9.00 15.50 -10.17
CA ALA A 353 8.02 14.82 -9.32
C ALA A 353 7.30 15.79 -8.37
N ASP A 354 8.05 16.69 -7.71
CA ASP A 354 7.49 17.72 -6.84
C ASP A 354 6.59 18.70 -7.58
N LYS A 355 6.97 19.10 -8.79
CA LYS A 355 6.15 19.98 -9.64
C LYS A 355 4.83 19.30 -10.05
N LEU A 356 4.88 18.02 -10.42
CA LEU A 356 3.69 17.28 -10.83
C LEU A 356 2.74 17.06 -9.65
N GLU A 357 3.25 16.74 -8.46
CA GLU A 357 2.44 16.67 -7.24
C GLU A 357 1.79 18.02 -6.92
N LYS A 358 2.57 19.09 -6.97
CA LYS A 358 2.06 20.43 -6.76
C LYS A 358 0.99 20.81 -7.79
N ALA A 359 1.20 20.57 -9.08
CA ALA A 359 0.22 20.83 -10.13
C ALA A 359 -1.09 20.06 -9.90
N THR A 360 -0.98 18.80 -9.42
CA THR A 360 -2.15 17.97 -9.08
C THR A 360 -2.93 18.57 -7.92
N ILE A 361 -2.25 18.96 -6.84
CA ILE A 361 -2.86 19.60 -5.67
C ILE A 361 -3.48 20.93 -6.05
N ASP A 362 -2.74 21.80 -6.75
CA ASP A 362 -3.21 23.13 -7.18
C ASP A 362 -4.47 23.01 -8.08
N THR A 363 -4.60 21.95 -8.87
CA THR A 363 -5.80 21.70 -9.69
C THR A 363 -7.02 21.49 -8.81
N ILE A 364 -6.92 20.65 -7.78
CA ILE A 364 -8.02 20.38 -6.86
C ILE A 364 -8.34 21.62 -6.02
N GLU A 365 -7.33 22.33 -5.51
CA GLU A 365 -7.49 23.54 -4.69
C GLU A 365 -8.08 24.71 -5.49
N ALA A 366 -7.90 24.71 -6.82
CA ALA A 366 -8.57 25.65 -7.72
C ALA A 366 -10.06 25.31 -7.97
N GLY A 367 -10.57 24.21 -7.38
CA GLY A 367 -11.95 23.76 -7.55
C GLY A 367 -12.19 22.88 -8.77
N GLU A 368 -11.15 22.45 -9.49
CA GLU A 368 -11.23 21.53 -10.62
C GLU A 368 -10.91 20.10 -10.16
N MET A 369 -11.90 19.22 -10.10
CA MET A 369 -11.73 17.91 -9.48
C MET A 369 -12.66 16.84 -10.03
N THR A 370 -12.37 15.59 -9.74
CA THR A 370 -13.24 14.46 -10.06
C THR A 370 -14.47 14.41 -9.16
N LYS A 371 -15.50 13.69 -9.60
CA LYS A 371 -16.82 13.66 -8.97
C LYS A 371 -16.78 13.21 -7.50
N ASP A 372 -15.93 12.25 -7.14
CA ASP A 372 -15.77 11.77 -5.77
C ASP A 372 -15.32 12.87 -4.81
N LEU A 373 -14.38 13.73 -5.24
CA LEU A 373 -13.91 14.86 -4.47
C LEU A 373 -14.92 16.02 -4.46
N ALA A 374 -15.60 16.26 -5.58
CA ALA A 374 -16.59 17.32 -5.67
C ALA A 374 -17.81 17.12 -4.74
N ILE A 375 -18.10 15.89 -4.37
CA ILE A 375 -19.20 15.56 -3.43
C ILE A 375 -18.82 15.91 -1.98
N ILE A 376 -17.52 15.87 -1.63
CA ILE A 376 -17.03 16.03 -0.25
C ILE A 376 -16.29 17.34 -0.02
N THR A 377 -15.98 18.09 -1.07
CA THR A 377 -15.23 19.35 -0.96
C THR A 377 -16.02 20.44 -0.22
N THR A 378 -15.29 21.25 0.54
CA THR A 378 -15.81 22.47 1.18
C THR A 378 -15.60 23.71 0.31
N LEU A 379 -14.95 23.57 -0.86
CA LEU A 379 -14.78 24.66 -1.81
C LEU A 379 -16.12 25.04 -2.48
N PRO A 380 -16.41 26.33 -2.69
CA PRO A 380 -17.63 26.76 -3.33
C PRO A 380 -17.61 26.46 -4.85
N ASN A 381 -18.72 25.96 -5.39
CA ASN A 381 -18.93 25.76 -6.83
C ASN A 381 -17.81 24.98 -7.55
N PRO A 382 -17.48 23.75 -7.11
CA PRO A 382 -16.44 22.97 -7.76
C PRO A 382 -16.84 22.61 -9.20
N THR A 383 -15.87 22.64 -10.10
CA THR A 383 -16.00 22.14 -11.47
C THR A 383 -15.72 20.62 -11.47
N VAL A 384 -16.75 19.83 -11.77
CA VAL A 384 -16.62 18.38 -11.87
C VAL A 384 -16.02 18.03 -13.23
N LEU A 385 -14.87 17.39 -13.21
CA LEU A 385 -14.17 16.93 -14.41
C LEU A 385 -14.30 15.42 -14.60
N ASN A 386 -14.35 14.96 -15.86
CA ASN A 386 -14.13 13.56 -16.17
C ASN A 386 -12.64 13.21 -16.00
N SER A 387 -12.29 11.93 -16.12
CA SER A 387 -10.92 11.45 -15.87
C SER A 387 -9.88 12.09 -16.79
N GLU A 388 -10.21 12.22 -18.08
CA GLU A 388 -9.29 12.79 -19.09
C GLU A 388 -9.11 14.30 -18.89
N ASP A 389 -10.20 15.02 -18.66
CA ASP A 389 -10.16 16.48 -18.46
C ASP A 389 -9.45 16.84 -17.16
N PHE A 390 -9.55 16.01 -16.11
CA PHE A 390 -8.78 16.21 -14.88
C PHE A 390 -7.26 16.08 -15.15
N ILE A 391 -6.83 15.04 -15.87
CA ILE A 391 -5.42 14.87 -16.24
C ILE A 391 -4.92 16.02 -17.11
N LYS A 392 -5.74 16.49 -18.06
CA LYS A 392 -5.43 17.67 -18.88
C LYS A 392 -5.35 18.96 -18.06
N ALA A 393 -6.19 19.12 -17.04
CA ALA A 393 -6.15 20.28 -16.16
C ALA A 393 -4.86 20.30 -15.31
N VAL A 394 -4.39 19.12 -14.87
CA VAL A 394 -3.07 18.96 -14.21
C VAL A 394 -1.95 19.33 -15.19
N ALA A 395 -1.98 18.79 -16.42
CA ALA A 395 -0.96 19.07 -17.44
C ALA A 395 -0.82 20.57 -17.79
N LYS A 396 -1.91 21.33 -17.72
CA LYS A 396 -1.88 22.80 -17.95
C LYS A 396 -1.16 23.57 -16.85
N ARG A 397 -1.01 22.99 -15.65
CA ARG A 397 -0.35 23.60 -14.49
C ARG A 397 1.10 23.11 -14.30
N LEU A 398 1.49 22.11 -15.06
CA LEU A 398 2.84 21.52 -15.05
C LEU A 398 3.79 22.29 -15.98
#